data_99e7ac532be3f0d8ca246df4d4f214a2
#
_entry.id   99e7ac532be3f0d8ca246df4d4f214a2
#
_cell.length_a   1.000
_cell.length_b   1.000
_cell.length_c   1.000
_cell.angle_alpha   90.00
_cell.angle_beta   90.00
_cell.angle_gamma   90.00
#
_symmetry.space_group_name_H-M   'P 1'
#
loop_
_entity.id
_entity.type
_entity.pdbx_description
1 polymer ?
#
loop_
_entity_poly.entity_id
_entity_poly.type
_entity_poly.pdbx_seq_one_letter_code
_entity_poly.pdbx_strand_id
1 'polypeptide(L)'
;MIIPDLANYLVNNVGLNAEELRWVYLAGGAATLFTMNGIGRLADRFGRMRMFGIMMVCSMGAAFMITHLPVVPAVIAVAVSTFFMICMTGRFVPAITMITSSVRPEHRGGFMSINSSVAQFSSAVAAAVAGLIIHDNSAHQLVGFGLLGWAYLGWAIIGLWLGGRVRTPTGTQQELPVAEAA
;
A
#
# COMPACT_ATOMS: atom_id res chain seq x y z
N MET A 1 4.93 -6.71 -5.13
CA MET A 1 5.65 -7.94 -4.75
C MET A 1 4.76 -8.90 -3.94
N ILE A 2 4.16 -8.53 -2.80
CA ILE A 2 3.40 -9.47 -1.93
C ILE A 2 1.99 -9.77 -2.46
N ILE A 3 1.28 -8.75 -2.97
CA ILE A 3 -0.14 -8.87 -3.32
C ILE A 3 -0.45 -9.92 -4.40
N PRO A 4 0.31 -10.04 -5.51
CA PRO A 4 0.01 -11.04 -6.55
C PRO A 4 0.08 -12.48 -6.03
N ASP A 5 1.01 -12.76 -5.13
CA ASP A 5 1.29 -14.11 -4.64
C ASP A 5 0.57 -14.42 -3.32
N LEU A 6 -0.18 -13.43 -2.78
CA LEU A 6 -0.87 -13.56 -1.49
C LEU A 6 -1.90 -14.70 -1.51
N ALA A 7 -2.65 -14.85 -2.60
CA ALA A 7 -3.65 -15.92 -2.73
C ALA A 7 -2.98 -17.30 -2.67
N ASN A 8 -1.93 -17.48 -3.46
CA ASN A 8 -1.19 -18.74 -3.51
C ASN A 8 -0.54 -19.06 -2.16
N TYR A 9 0.01 -18.05 -1.48
CA TYR A 9 0.58 -18.23 -0.15
C TYR A 9 -0.47 -18.64 0.89
N LEU A 10 -1.64 -17.99 0.89
CA LEU A 10 -2.70 -18.31 1.84
C LEU A 10 -3.27 -19.71 1.63
N VAL A 11 -3.37 -20.16 0.38
CA VAL A 11 -3.86 -21.51 0.07
C VAL A 11 -2.79 -22.57 0.38
N ASN A 12 -1.58 -22.37 -0.12
CA ASN A 12 -0.56 -23.43 -0.12
C ASN A 12 0.25 -23.49 1.18
N ASN A 13 0.46 -22.36 1.86
CA ASN A 13 1.27 -22.28 3.07
C ASN A 13 0.42 -22.18 4.35
N VAL A 14 -0.68 -21.42 4.31
CA VAL A 14 -1.55 -21.24 5.49
C VAL A 14 -2.66 -22.32 5.52
N GLY A 15 -3.00 -22.89 4.35
CA GLY A 15 -3.96 -23.99 4.24
C GLY A 15 -5.42 -23.53 4.10
N LEU A 16 -5.67 -22.31 3.63
CA LEU A 16 -7.02 -21.82 3.37
C LEU A 16 -7.63 -22.52 2.14
N ASN A 17 -8.92 -22.85 2.23
CA ASN A 17 -9.67 -23.34 1.08
C ASN A 17 -10.20 -22.16 0.21
N ALA A 18 -10.73 -22.48 -0.98
CA ALA A 18 -11.22 -21.46 -1.91
C ALA A 18 -12.38 -20.61 -1.35
N GLU A 19 -13.19 -21.16 -0.46
CA GLU A 19 -14.28 -20.42 0.18
C GLU A 19 -13.76 -19.42 1.22
N GLU A 20 -12.79 -19.82 2.00
CA GLU A 20 -12.13 -18.97 2.99
C GLU A 20 -11.35 -17.84 2.31
N LEU A 21 -10.68 -18.14 1.19
CA LEU A 21 -9.99 -17.13 0.39
C LEU A 21 -10.94 -16.05 -0.14
N ARG A 22 -12.17 -16.42 -0.51
CA ARG A 22 -13.21 -15.46 -0.91
C ARG A 22 -13.52 -14.47 0.20
N TRP A 23 -13.59 -14.92 1.46
CA TRP A 23 -13.81 -14.05 2.61
C TRP A 23 -12.64 -13.08 2.85
N VAL A 24 -11.40 -13.49 2.58
CA VAL A 24 -10.22 -12.60 2.65
C VAL A 24 -10.39 -11.39 1.74
N TYR A 25 -10.73 -11.63 0.47
CA TYR A 25 -10.89 -10.55 -0.50
C TYR A 25 -12.14 -9.71 -0.27
N LEU A 26 -13.23 -10.32 0.15
CA LEU A 26 -14.48 -9.61 0.43
C LEU A 26 -14.32 -8.71 1.66
N ALA A 27 -13.79 -9.24 2.75
CA ALA A 27 -13.55 -8.47 3.96
C ALA A 27 -12.49 -7.37 3.73
N GLY A 28 -11.37 -7.71 3.08
CA GLY A 28 -10.32 -6.76 2.76
C GLY A 28 -10.79 -5.64 1.82
N GLY A 29 -11.53 -5.99 0.76
CA GLY A 29 -12.10 -5.02 -0.17
C GLY A 29 -13.12 -4.09 0.50
N ALA A 30 -14.08 -4.64 1.23
CA ALA A 30 -15.06 -3.85 1.97
C ALA A 30 -14.39 -2.93 3.00
N ALA A 31 -13.47 -3.46 3.81
CA ALA A 31 -12.76 -2.69 4.80
C ALA A 31 -11.95 -1.53 4.18
N THR A 32 -11.29 -1.75 3.04
CA THR A 32 -10.52 -0.69 2.37
C THR A 32 -11.41 0.44 1.86
N LEU A 33 -12.61 0.16 1.35
CA LEU A 33 -13.56 1.20 0.89
C LEU A 33 -13.93 2.17 2.03
N PHE A 34 -14.23 1.65 3.21
CA PHE A 34 -14.55 2.49 4.36
C PHE A 34 -13.32 3.21 4.91
N THR A 35 -12.20 2.50 4.99
CA THR A 35 -10.98 3.02 5.60
C THR A 35 -10.32 4.11 4.75
N MET A 36 -10.38 4.05 3.43
CA MET A 36 -9.83 5.09 2.55
C MET A 36 -10.41 6.47 2.84
N ASN A 37 -11.74 6.57 3.03
CA ASN A 37 -12.40 7.81 3.39
C ASN A 37 -11.97 8.32 4.79
N GLY A 38 -11.82 7.40 5.74
CA GLY A 38 -11.33 7.70 7.09
C GLY A 38 -9.89 8.22 7.07
N ILE A 39 -9.00 7.53 6.36
CA ILE A 39 -7.59 7.89 6.23
C ILE A 39 -7.45 9.26 5.54
N GLY A 40 -8.26 9.54 4.51
CA GLY A 40 -8.27 10.86 3.85
C GLY A 40 -8.56 11.98 4.86
N ARG A 41 -9.62 11.85 5.64
CA ARG A 41 -9.99 12.83 6.68
C ARG A 41 -8.92 12.96 7.78
N LEU A 42 -8.32 11.85 8.19
CA LEU A 42 -7.22 11.86 9.15
C LEU A 42 -5.97 12.54 8.57
N ALA A 43 -5.66 12.31 7.31
CA ALA A 43 -4.54 12.95 6.63
C ALA A 43 -4.71 14.46 6.52
N ASP A 44 -5.93 14.94 6.29
CA ASP A 44 -6.24 16.37 6.27
C ASP A 44 -6.15 17.00 7.68
N ARG A 45 -6.54 16.25 8.73
CA ARG A 45 -6.52 16.74 10.13
C ARG A 45 -5.14 16.71 10.78
N PHE A 46 -4.40 15.61 10.62
CA PHE A 46 -3.10 15.37 11.29
C PHE A 46 -1.89 15.74 10.43
N GLY A 47 -2.12 16.06 9.17
CA GLY A 47 -1.09 16.35 8.19
C GLY A 47 -0.72 15.12 7.35
N ARG A 48 -0.66 15.34 6.03
CA ARG A 48 -0.48 14.29 5.01
C ARG A 48 0.82 13.51 5.20
N MET A 49 1.93 14.21 5.51
CA MET A 49 3.24 13.56 5.70
C MET A 49 3.27 12.67 6.96
N ARG A 50 2.67 13.12 8.06
CA ARG A 50 2.58 12.32 9.28
C ARG A 50 1.74 11.07 9.05
N MET A 51 0.59 11.23 8.38
CA MET A 51 -0.30 10.11 8.08
C MET A 51 0.35 9.12 7.13
N PHE A 52 1.10 9.59 6.12
CA PHE A 52 1.90 8.72 5.25
C PHE A 52 2.92 7.89 6.06
N GLY A 53 3.66 8.54 6.97
CA GLY A 53 4.63 7.86 7.83
C GLY A 53 3.99 6.79 8.71
N ILE A 54 2.86 7.11 9.37
CA ILE A 54 2.11 6.17 10.21
C ILE A 54 1.66 4.96 9.38
N MET A 55 1.02 5.19 8.23
CA MET A 55 0.55 4.11 7.36
C MET A 55 1.71 3.28 6.80
N MET A 56 2.86 3.88 6.53
CA MET A 56 4.04 3.16 6.09
C MET A 56 4.56 2.22 7.19
N VAL A 57 4.69 2.69 8.43
CA VAL A 57 5.11 1.85 9.56
C VAL A 57 4.10 0.74 9.81
N CYS A 58 2.80 1.04 9.81
CA CYS A 58 1.75 0.02 9.94
C CYS A 58 1.84 -1.02 8.81
N SER A 59 2.11 -0.58 7.56
CA SER A 59 2.24 -1.50 6.43
C SER A 59 3.48 -2.39 6.52
N MET A 60 4.57 -1.90 7.13
CA MET A 60 5.76 -2.73 7.41
C MET A 60 5.42 -3.86 8.39
N GLY A 61 4.76 -3.53 9.50
CA GLY A 61 4.31 -4.52 10.47
C GLY A 61 3.32 -5.52 9.87
N ALA A 62 2.34 -5.04 9.12
CA ALA A 62 1.36 -5.89 8.46
C ALA A 62 1.99 -6.82 7.40
N ALA A 63 2.95 -6.31 6.62
CA ALA A 63 3.68 -7.13 5.64
C ALA A 63 4.52 -8.21 6.33
N PHE A 64 5.18 -7.87 7.43
CA PHE A 64 5.93 -8.85 8.21
C PHE A 64 5.01 -9.93 8.80
N MET A 65 3.88 -9.53 9.37
CA MET A 65 2.89 -10.47 9.91
C MET A 65 2.37 -11.44 8.85
N ILE A 66 1.98 -10.93 7.66
CA ILE A 66 1.40 -11.78 6.61
C ILE A 66 2.44 -12.70 5.98
N THR A 67 3.69 -12.27 5.83
CA THR A 67 4.74 -13.08 5.21
C THR A 67 5.31 -14.16 6.14
N HIS A 68 5.09 -14.05 7.44
CA HIS A 68 5.51 -15.02 8.45
C HIS A 68 4.29 -15.68 9.14
N LEU A 69 3.12 -15.66 8.49
CA LEU A 69 1.91 -16.24 9.05
C LEU A 69 2.04 -17.78 9.05
N PRO A 70 2.00 -18.44 10.23
CA PRO A 70 1.95 -19.90 10.30
C PRO A 70 0.57 -20.41 9.87
N VAL A 71 0.40 -21.72 9.88
CA VAL A 71 -0.94 -22.33 9.72
C VAL A 71 -1.83 -21.89 10.88
N VAL A 72 -2.85 -21.13 10.57
CA VAL A 72 -3.78 -20.54 11.56
C VAL A 72 -5.23 -20.72 11.10
N PRO A 73 -6.20 -20.66 12.02
CA PRO A 73 -7.63 -20.67 11.66
C PRO A 73 -7.97 -19.56 10.65
N ALA A 74 -8.89 -19.85 9.73
CA ALA A 74 -9.31 -18.92 8.66
C ALA A 74 -9.67 -17.52 9.16
N VAL A 75 -10.32 -17.40 10.32
CA VAL A 75 -10.70 -16.11 10.92
C VAL A 75 -9.47 -15.23 11.18
N ILE A 76 -8.39 -15.81 11.68
CA ILE A 76 -7.13 -15.08 11.95
C ILE A 76 -6.47 -14.69 10.62
N ALA A 77 -6.42 -15.60 9.66
CA ALA A 77 -5.89 -15.33 8.33
C ALA A 77 -6.66 -14.21 7.63
N VAL A 78 -7.99 -14.20 7.69
CA VAL A 78 -8.85 -13.14 7.16
C VAL A 78 -8.57 -11.81 7.86
N ALA A 79 -8.47 -11.79 9.19
CA ALA A 79 -8.20 -10.57 9.95
C ALA A 79 -6.83 -9.96 9.61
N VAL A 80 -5.77 -10.76 9.59
CA VAL A 80 -4.42 -10.31 9.26
C VAL A 80 -4.33 -9.82 7.82
N SER A 81 -4.94 -10.54 6.87
CA SER A 81 -4.98 -10.15 5.46
C SER A 81 -5.76 -8.85 5.25
N THR A 82 -6.89 -8.69 5.94
CA THR A 82 -7.67 -7.45 5.92
C THR A 82 -6.86 -6.27 6.46
N PHE A 83 -6.21 -6.44 7.59
CA PHE A 83 -5.33 -5.43 8.16
C PHE A 83 -4.19 -5.05 7.20
N PHE A 84 -3.56 -6.05 6.58
CA PHE A 84 -2.53 -5.84 5.56
C PHE A 84 -3.06 -5.03 4.37
N MET A 85 -4.24 -5.37 3.84
CA MET A 85 -4.86 -4.65 2.72
C MET A 85 -5.18 -3.19 3.08
N ILE A 86 -5.71 -2.95 4.28
CA ILE A 86 -5.97 -1.59 4.78
C ILE A 86 -4.69 -0.77 4.85
N CYS A 87 -3.63 -1.30 5.44
CA CYS A 87 -2.35 -0.60 5.57
C CYS A 87 -1.69 -0.34 4.22
N MET A 88 -1.74 -1.32 3.30
CA MET A 88 -1.18 -1.20 1.96
C MET A 88 -1.91 -0.14 1.13
N THR A 89 -3.24 -0.13 1.17
CA THR A 89 -4.05 0.83 0.41
C THR A 89 -4.02 2.21 1.08
N GLY A 90 -4.06 2.24 2.41
CA GLY A 90 -4.14 3.46 3.20
C GLY A 90 -2.98 4.44 2.99
N ARG A 91 -1.78 3.94 2.71
CA ARG A 91 -0.62 4.80 2.41
C ARG A 91 -0.72 5.54 1.07
N PHE A 92 -1.50 5.02 0.12
CA PHE A 92 -1.68 5.65 -1.19
C PHE A 92 -2.41 6.98 -1.11
N VAL A 93 -3.40 7.10 -0.22
CA VAL A 93 -4.21 8.32 -0.09
C VAL A 93 -3.35 9.55 0.22
N PRO A 94 -2.57 9.58 1.32
CA PRO A 94 -1.70 10.71 1.61
C PRO A 94 -0.57 10.88 0.59
N ALA A 95 -0.03 9.78 0.03
CA ALA A 95 1.03 9.84 -0.98
C ALA A 95 0.56 10.56 -2.25
N ILE A 96 -0.55 10.12 -2.84
CA ILE A 96 -1.12 10.74 -4.05
C ILE A 96 -1.47 12.21 -3.80
N THR A 97 -2.02 12.51 -2.63
CA THR A 97 -2.38 13.90 -2.30
C THR A 97 -1.15 14.80 -2.18
N MET A 98 -0.05 14.31 -1.59
CA MET A 98 1.22 15.05 -1.55
C MET A 98 1.81 15.27 -2.94
N ILE A 99 1.83 14.23 -3.76
CA ILE A 99 2.35 14.26 -5.12
C ILE A 99 1.55 15.27 -5.98
N THR A 100 0.23 15.20 -5.96
CA THR A 100 -0.64 16.08 -6.75
C THR A 100 -0.59 17.53 -6.29
N SER A 101 -0.40 17.78 -5.00
CA SER A 101 -0.29 19.14 -4.46
C SER A 101 1.07 19.79 -4.76
N SER A 102 2.09 19.01 -5.12
CA SER A 102 3.42 19.52 -5.46
C SER A 102 3.54 20.01 -6.91
N VAL A 103 2.49 19.81 -7.74
CA VAL A 103 2.50 20.13 -9.16
C VAL A 103 1.45 21.21 -9.46
N ARG A 104 1.82 22.18 -10.31
CA ARG A 104 0.91 23.23 -10.77
C ARG A 104 -0.30 22.63 -11.47
N PRO A 105 -1.51 23.21 -11.35
CA PRO A 105 -2.74 22.66 -11.94
C PRO A 105 -2.63 22.37 -13.43
N GLU A 106 -1.94 23.24 -14.18
CA GLU A 106 -1.79 23.14 -15.63
C GLU A 106 -0.99 21.89 -16.06
N HIS A 107 -0.10 21.40 -15.21
CA HIS A 107 0.78 20.25 -15.50
C HIS A 107 0.36 18.95 -14.81
N ARG A 108 -0.71 18.96 -14.00
CA ARG A 108 -1.13 17.78 -13.22
C ARG A 108 -1.46 16.58 -14.10
N GLY A 109 -2.13 16.78 -15.24
CA GLY A 109 -2.51 15.68 -16.14
C GLY A 109 -1.28 14.95 -16.68
N GLY A 110 -0.34 15.67 -17.28
CA GLY A 110 0.90 15.09 -17.80
C GLY A 110 1.75 14.44 -16.72
N PHE A 111 1.87 15.09 -15.56
CA PHE A 111 2.61 14.54 -14.43
C PHE A 111 1.99 13.24 -13.90
N MET A 112 0.67 13.17 -13.75
CA MET A 112 -0.02 11.96 -13.29
C MET A 112 0.11 10.82 -14.30
N SER A 113 0.12 11.10 -15.60
CA SER A 113 0.39 10.11 -16.64
C SER A 113 1.79 9.50 -16.49
N ILE A 114 2.82 10.34 -16.35
CA ILE A 114 4.20 9.89 -16.11
C ILE A 114 4.30 9.08 -14.81
N ASN A 115 3.71 9.60 -13.72
CA ASN A 115 3.71 8.91 -12.43
C ASN A 115 3.07 7.52 -12.52
N SER A 116 1.95 7.39 -13.23
CA SER A 116 1.28 6.11 -13.45
C SER A 116 2.14 5.15 -14.27
N SER A 117 2.80 5.64 -15.33
CA SER A 117 3.70 4.82 -16.14
C SER A 117 4.89 4.31 -15.34
N VAL A 118 5.52 5.16 -14.53
CA VAL A 118 6.63 4.78 -13.65
C VAL A 118 6.15 3.77 -12.60
N ALA A 119 4.97 3.98 -12.01
CA ALA A 119 4.41 3.07 -11.02
C ALA A 119 4.13 1.68 -11.62
N GLN A 120 3.55 1.61 -12.83
CA GLN A 120 3.30 0.34 -13.52
C GLN A 120 4.59 -0.36 -13.90
N PHE A 121 5.57 0.36 -14.44
CA PHE A 121 6.88 -0.21 -14.76
C PHE A 121 7.56 -0.76 -13.50
N SER A 122 7.57 0.01 -12.41
CA SER A 122 8.13 -0.44 -11.12
C SER A 122 7.40 -1.67 -10.58
N SER A 123 6.08 -1.74 -10.77
CA SER A 123 5.28 -2.91 -10.37
C SER A 123 5.65 -4.16 -11.17
N ALA A 124 5.86 -4.01 -12.49
CA ALA A 124 6.28 -5.11 -13.35
C ALA A 124 7.68 -5.63 -12.96
N VAL A 125 8.64 -4.72 -12.75
CA VAL A 125 9.98 -5.09 -12.27
C VAL A 125 9.90 -5.80 -10.91
N ALA A 126 9.10 -5.27 -9.99
CA ALA A 126 8.92 -5.86 -8.67
C ALA A 126 8.28 -7.27 -8.74
N ALA A 127 7.35 -7.50 -9.67
CA ALA A 127 6.75 -8.82 -9.89
C ALA A 127 7.77 -9.80 -10.48
N ALA A 128 8.59 -9.34 -11.45
CA ALA A 128 9.65 -10.18 -12.03
C ALA A 128 10.68 -10.59 -10.96
N VAL A 129 11.11 -9.66 -10.10
CA VAL A 129 12.04 -9.95 -8.98
C VAL A 129 11.39 -10.92 -7.99
N ALA A 130 10.11 -10.75 -7.67
CA ALA A 130 9.39 -11.68 -6.81
C ALA A 130 9.36 -13.10 -7.40
N GLY A 131 9.07 -13.23 -8.70
CA GLY A 131 9.08 -14.52 -9.39
C GLY A 131 10.45 -15.21 -9.45
N LEU A 132 11.55 -14.46 -9.33
CA LEU A 132 12.90 -15.02 -9.22
C LEU A 132 13.23 -15.51 -7.80
N ILE A 133 12.58 -14.94 -6.78
CA ILE A 133 12.81 -15.29 -5.36
C ILE A 133 11.90 -16.42 -4.91
N ILE A 134 10.66 -16.43 -5.40
CA ILE A 134 9.67 -17.43 -5.03
C ILE A 134 9.88 -18.68 -5.87
N HIS A 135 10.06 -19.80 -5.20
CA HIS A 135 10.16 -21.11 -5.83
C HIS A 135 9.14 -22.07 -5.18
N ASP A 136 8.49 -22.87 -6.01
CA ASP A 136 7.61 -23.93 -5.54
C ASP A 136 8.45 -25.12 -5.05
N ASN A 137 8.16 -25.57 -3.84
CA ASN A 137 8.73 -26.82 -3.35
C ASN A 137 7.90 -28.01 -3.88
N SER A 138 8.43 -29.24 -3.78
CA SER A 138 7.75 -30.50 -4.15
C SER A 138 6.39 -30.70 -3.47
N ALA A 139 6.11 -29.96 -2.39
CA ALA A 139 4.84 -29.93 -1.67
C ALA A 139 3.90 -28.76 -2.12
N HIS A 140 4.17 -28.10 -3.25
CA HIS A 140 3.46 -26.90 -3.72
C HIS A 140 3.45 -25.73 -2.72
N GLN A 141 4.35 -25.71 -1.75
CA GLN A 141 4.50 -24.60 -0.84
C GLN A 141 5.43 -23.53 -1.45
N LEU A 142 5.06 -22.27 -1.29
CA LEU A 142 5.88 -21.12 -1.72
C LEU A 142 7.04 -20.93 -0.73
N VAL A 143 8.25 -21.29 -1.18
CA VAL A 143 9.48 -21.03 -0.44
C VAL A 143 10.03 -19.65 -0.84
N GLY A 144 10.57 -18.91 0.14
CA GLY A 144 11.12 -17.57 -0.08
C GLY A 144 10.13 -16.42 0.18
N PHE A 145 8.86 -16.72 0.51
CA PHE A 145 7.87 -15.66 0.77
C PHE A 145 8.25 -14.78 1.97
N GLY A 146 8.89 -15.33 3.00
CA GLY A 146 9.44 -14.56 4.12
C GLY A 146 10.53 -13.56 3.68
N LEU A 147 11.35 -13.91 2.66
CA LEU A 147 12.37 -13.03 2.12
C LEU A 147 11.76 -11.80 1.45
N LEU A 148 10.57 -11.94 0.81
CA LEU A 148 9.81 -10.80 0.28
C LEU A 148 9.39 -9.83 1.38
N GLY A 149 9.09 -10.33 2.58
CA GLY A 149 8.81 -9.48 3.75
C GLY A 149 10.01 -8.60 4.09
N TRP A 150 11.19 -9.18 4.17
CA TRP A 150 12.42 -8.43 4.43
C TRP A 150 12.79 -7.45 3.30
N ALA A 151 12.64 -7.86 2.04
CA ALA A 151 12.84 -6.97 0.89
C ALA A 151 11.85 -5.79 0.92
N TYR A 152 10.59 -6.04 1.29
CA TYR A 152 9.61 -4.99 1.47
C TYR A 152 9.99 -4.02 2.59
N LEU A 153 10.49 -4.51 3.73
CA LEU A 153 10.95 -3.66 4.83
C LEU A 153 12.08 -2.72 4.39
N GLY A 154 13.08 -3.25 3.69
CA GLY A 154 14.17 -2.44 3.14
C GLY A 154 13.67 -1.34 2.19
N TRP A 155 12.75 -1.71 1.27
CA TRP A 155 12.16 -0.76 0.32
C TRP A 155 11.28 0.30 1.00
N ALA A 156 10.55 -0.09 2.04
CA ALA A 156 9.71 0.82 2.83
C ALA A 156 10.55 1.85 3.61
N ILE A 157 11.70 1.47 4.13
CA ILE A 157 12.65 2.39 4.79
C ILE A 157 13.15 3.44 3.79
N ILE A 158 13.54 3.02 2.59
CA ILE A 158 13.93 3.94 1.51
C ILE A 158 12.78 4.90 1.17
N GLY A 159 11.56 4.37 1.06
CA GLY A 159 10.36 5.16 0.81
C GLY A 159 10.07 6.20 1.89
N LEU A 160 10.25 5.85 3.16
CA LEU A 160 10.13 6.78 4.29
C LEU A 160 11.20 7.89 4.24
N TRP A 161 12.44 7.52 3.95
CA TRP A 161 13.54 8.47 3.85
C TRP A 161 13.34 9.46 2.69
N LEU A 162 12.96 8.97 1.52
CA LEU A 162 12.62 9.82 0.37
C LEU A 162 11.39 10.68 0.62
N GLY A 163 10.33 10.11 1.21
CA GLY A 163 9.12 10.83 1.57
C GLY A 163 9.39 12.00 2.51
N GLY A 164 10.29 11.82 3.48
CA GLY A 164 10.71 12.90 4.40
C GLY A 164 11.45 14.05 3.71
N ARG A 165 11.97 13.84 2.50
CA ARG A 165 12.60 14.90 1.70
C ARG A 165 11.64 15.66 0.78
N VAL A 166 10.45 15.16 0.58
CA VAL A 166 9.44 15.86 -0.21
C VAL A 166 8.96 17.08 0.58
N ARG A 167 9.37 18.26 0.13
CA ARG A 167 8.85 19.52 0.64
C ARG A 167 7.46 19.72 0.10
N THR A 168 6.42 19.45 0.90
CA THR A 168 5.09 19.93 0.59
C THR A 168 5.09 21.45 0.80
N PRO A 169 4.73 22.27 -0.20
CA PRO A 169 4.53 23.69 0.03
C PRO A 169 3.49 23.81 1.13
N THR A 170 3.88 24.37 2.27
CA THR A 170 2.98 24.71 3.36
C THR A 170 1.98 25.71 2.79
N GLY A 171 0.68 25.35 2.81
CA GLY A 171 -0.37 26.07 2.10
C GLY A 171 -0.30 27.58 2.26
N THR A 172 0.09 28.25 1.23
CA THR A 172 -0.47 29.55 0.93
C THR A 172 -1.85 29.23 0.35
N GLN A 173 -2.88 29.28 1.19
CA GLN A 173 -4.21 29.55 0.70
C GLN A 173 -4.06 30.85 -0.10
N GLN A 174 -4.09 30.71 -1.41
CA GLN A 174 -4.26 31.84 -2.30
C GLN A 174 -5.68 32.33 -2.00
N GLU A 175 -5.78 33.34 -1.12
CA GLU A 175 -6.95 34.18 -1.03
C GLU A 175 -7.20 34.64 -2.46
N LEU A 176 -8.22 34.06 -3.08
CA LEU A 176 -8.78 34.61 -4.29
C LEU A 176 -9.15 36.06 -3.93
N PRO A 177 -8.62 37.09 -4.62
CA PRO A 177 -9.11 38.41 -4.43
C PRO A 177 -10.60 38.39 -4.75
N VAL A 178 -11.41 38.62 -3.72
CA VAL A 178 -12.83 38.91 -3.90
C VAL A 178 -12.85 40.11 -4.84
N ALA A 179 -13.22 39.87 -6.10
CA ALA A 179 -13.47 40.92 -7.06
C ALA A 179 -14.58 41.75 -6.45
N GLU A 180 -14.21 42.93 -5.99
CA GLU A 180 -15.09 43.97 -5.53
C GLU A 180 -16.01 44.32 -6.70
N ALA A 181 -17.26 43.82 -6.60
CA ALA A 181 -18.30 44.16 -7.54
C ALA A 181 -18.72 45.60 -7.22
N ALA A 182 -18.25 46.55 -8.04
CA ALA A 182 -18.84 47.88 -8.19
C ALA A 182 -19.91 47.87 -9.29
#